data_cac87f597621cd3c323da7c49a65d50a
#
_entry.id   cac87f597621cd3c323da7c49a65d50a
#
_cell.length_a   1.000
_cell.length_b   1.000
_cell.length_c   1.000
_cell.angle_alpha   90.00
_cell.angle_beta   90.00
_cell.angle_gamma   90.00
#
_symmetry.space_group_name_H-M   'P 1'
#
loop_
_entity.id
_entity.type
_entity.pdbx_description
1 polymer ?
#
loop_
_entity_poly.entity_id
_entity_poly.type
_entity_poly.pdbx_seq_one_letter_code
_entity_poly.pdbx_strand_id
1 'polypeptide(L)'
;MKHFMLLAAMFLCLAVIMPTSAQAGKKRDARVAYVLKNLRLKADVQAKFKPVLEAYLKELSDLKDPYKKLKDELEDAINANKLTATQCDQLFEAKQKQEEKEPALNRKYYAKFKTVITAQQAYKAMKLSDDKLE
;
A
#
# COMPACT_ATOMS: atom_id res chain seq x y z
N MET A 1 -29.28 12.31 26.56
CA MET A 1 -29.96 11.96 25.31
C MET A 1 -29.31 12.52 24.05
N LYS A 2 -28.77 13.74 24.08
CA LYS A 2 -28.07 14.34 22.92
C LYS A 2 -26.76 13.60 22.55
N HIS A 3 -26.13 12.98 23.52
CA HIS A 3 -24.87 12.20 23.28
C HIS A 3 -25.11 10.87 22.56
N PHE A 4 -26.31 10.32 22.62
CA PHE A 4 -26.65 9.08 21.94
C PHE A 4 -26.78 9.25 20.42
N MET A 5 -27.26 10.40 19.97
CA MET A 5 -27.35 10.73 18.53
C MET A 5 -26.00 10.97 17.89
N LEU A 6 -25.05 11.55 18.63
CA LEU A 6 -23.68 11.77 18.15
C LEU A 6 -22.93 10.46 17.94
N LEU A 7 -23.15 9.46 18.79
CA LEU A 7 -22.56 8.14 18.66
C LEU A 7 -23.10 7.39 17.44
N ALA A 8 -24.38 7.55 17.14
CA ALA A 8 -24.99 6.92 15.96
C ALA A 8 -24.47 7.54 14.66
N ALA A 9 -24.21 8.84 14.64
CA ALA A 9 -23.63 9.53 13.48
C ALA A 9 -22.18 9.10 13.22
N MET A 10 -21.41 8.85 14.26
CA MET A 10 -20.05 8.32 14.15
C MET A 10 -20.01 6.88 13.61
N PHE A 11 -21.00 6.08 13.95
CA PHE A 11 -21.12 4.72 13.46
C PHE A 11 -21.41 4.67 11.96
N LEU A 12 -22.20 5.62 11.48
CA LEU A 12 -22.49 5.76 10.05
C LEU A 12 -21.26 6.16 9.23
N CYS A 13 -20.38 6.98 9.79
CA CYS A 13 -19.11 7.35 9.12
C CYS A 13 -18.15 6.17 9.00
N LEU A 14 -18.13 5.24 9.96
CA LEU A 14 -17.31 4.03 9.91
C LEU A 14 -17.78 3.05 8.83
N ALA A 15 -19.08 2.99 8.56
CA ALA A 15 -19.63 2.14 7.51
C ALA A 15 -19.24 2.60 6.10
N VAL A 16 -19.00 3.89 5.91
CA VAL A 16 -18.59 4.47 4.62
C VAL A 16 -17.12 4.15 4.29
N ILE A 17 -16.30 3.85 5.29
CA ILE A 17 -14.87 3.51 5.10
C ILE A 17 -14.68 2.07 4.60
N MET A 18 -15.65 1.18 4.84
CA MET A 18 -15.60 -0.24 4.44
C MET A 18 -15.40 -0.48 2.93
N PRO A 19 -16.07 0.24 2.00
CA PRO A 19 -15.85 0.03 0.56
C PRO A 19 -14.43 0.32 0.10
N THR A 20 -13.75 1.30 0.72
CA THR A 20 -12.38 1.70 0.39
C THR A 20 -11.38 0.59 0.76
N SER A 21 -11.57 -0.08 1.89
CA SER A 21 -10.75 -1.20 2.33
C SER A 21 -10.89 -2.41 1.40
N ALA A 22 -12.09 -2.67 0.88
CA ALA A 22 -12.35 -3.75 -0.07
C ALA A 22 -11.64 -3.50 -1.41
N GLN A 23 -11.61 -2.27 -1.90
CA GLN A 23 -10.91 -1.89 -3.12
C GLN A 23 -9.39 -2.02 -2.99
N ALA A 24 -8.83 -1.62 -1.85
CA ALA A 24 -7.41 -1.78 -1.55
C ALA A 24 -7.01 -3.26 -1.52
N GLY A 25 -7.87 -4.13 -0.96
CA GLY A 25 -7.67 -5.58 -0.95
C GLY A 25 -7.66 -6.18 -2.35
N LYS A 26 -8.56 -5.75 -3.23
CA LYS A 26 -8.62 -6.20 -4.64
C LYS A 26 -7.37 -5.83 -5.42
N LYS A 27 -6.85 -4.62 -5.24
CA LYS A 27 -5.62 -4.16 -5.89
C LYS A 27 -4.42 -4.97 -5.40
N ARG A 28 -4.37 -5.26 -4.11
CA ARG A 28 -3.32 -6.09 -3.51
C ARG A 28 -3.36 -7.50 -4.07
N ASP A 29 -4.53 -8.12 -4.14
CA ASP A 29 -4.71 -9.47 -4.67
C ASP A 29 -4.28 -9.55 -6.14
N ALA A 30 -4.60 -8.53 -6.94
CA ALA A 30 -4.17 -8.43 -8.32
C ALA A 30 -2.64 -8.34 -8.43
N ARG A 31 -2.01 -7.59 -7.54
CA ARG A 31 -0.55 -7.46 -7.47
C ARG A 31 0.09 -8.79 -7.08
N VAL A 32 -0.45 -9.47 -6.09
CA VAL A 32 0.02 -10.79 -5.67
C VAL A 32 -0.03 -11.76 -6.84
N ALA A 33 -1.16 -11.82 -7.53
CA ALA A 33 -1.34 -12.70 -8.70
C ALA A 33 -0.32 -12.38 -9.80
N TYR A 34 -0.09 -11.11 -10.08
CA TYR A 34 0.87 -10.66 -11.07
C TYR A 34 2.31 -11.10 -10.73
N VAL A 35 2.73 -10.90 -9.49
CA VAL A 35 4.07 -11.29 -9.03
C VAL A 35 4.25 -12.80 -9.12
N LEU A 36 3.29 -13.57 -8.59
CA LEU A 36 3.36 -15.03 -8.57
C LEU A 36 3.39 -15.62 -9.99
N LYS A 37 2.58 -15.07 -10.89
CA LYS A 37 2.54 -15.50 -12.29
C LYS A 37 3.90 -15.33 -12.97
N ASN A 38 4.55 -14.20 -12.71
CA ASN A 38 5.82 -13.87 -13.39
C ASN A 38 7.03 -14.51 -12.75
N LEU A 39 6.95 -14.95 -11.49
CA LEU A 39 8.04 -15.68 -10.83
C LEU A 39 8.11 -17.14 -11.24
N ARG A 40 7.01 -17.74 -11.62
CA ARG A 40 6.92 -19.15 -12.03
C ARG A 40 7.50 -20.12 -11.00
N LEU A 41 7.11 -19.94 -9.75
CA LEU A 41 7.55 -20.79 -8.65
C LEU A 41 6.87 -22.16 -8.71
N LYS A 42 7.53 -23.19 -8.16
CA LYS A 42 6.90 -24.48 -7.92
C LYS A 42 5.74 -24.31 -6.92
N ALA A 43 4.72 -25.16 -7.01
CA ALA A 43 3.50 -25.04 -6.24
C ALA A 43 3.75 -25.00 -4.72
N ASP A 44 4.65 -25.83 -4.21
CA ASP A 44 5.01 -25.89 -2.79
C ASP A 44 5.74 -24.63 -2.33
N VAL A 45 6.65 -24.11 -3.15
CA VAL A 45 7.39 -22.86 -2.88
C VAL A 45 6.44 -21.67 -2.94
N GLN A 46 5.56 -21.63 -3.93
CA GLN A 46 4.56 -20.57 -4.08
C GLN A 46 3.64 -20.50 -2.85
N ALA A 47 3.20 -21.64 -2.33
CA ALA A 47 2.36 -21.71 -1.14
C ALA A 47 3.05 -21.11 0.10
N LYS A 48 4.38 -21.26 0.21
CA LYS A 48 5.18 -20.68 1.29
C LYS A 48 5.49 -19.20 1.07
N PHE A 49 5.68 -18.78 -0.17
CA PHE A 49 6.04 -17.41 -0.52
C PHE A 49 4.85 -16.46 -0.47
N LYS A 50 3.68 -16.91 -0.92
CA LYS A 50 2.49 -16.08 -1.04
C LYS A 50 2.14 -15.31 0.25
N PRO A 51 2.11 -15.93 1.46
CA PRO A 51 1.82 -15.17 2.69
C PRO A 51 2.85 -14.09 2.99
N VAL A 52 4.13 -14.32 2.68
CA VAL A 52 5.20 -13.34 2.90
C VAL A 52 5.02 -12.17 1.94
N LEU A 53 4.71 -12.43 0.68
CA LEU A 53 4.43 -11.41 -0.32
C LEU A 53 3.21 -10.57 0.05
N GLU A 54 2.13 -11.21 0.50
CA GLU A 54 0.92 -10.52 0.94
C GLU A 54 1.21 -9.59 2.12
N ALA A 55 2.00 -10.04 3.09
CA ALA A 55 2.40 -9.24 4.24
C ALA A 55 3.23 -8.02 3.81
N TYR A 56 4.16 -8.21 2.89
CA TYR A 56 4.96 -7.10 2.33
C TYR A 56 4.08 -6.05 1.67
N LEU A 57 3.20 -6.48 0.77
CA LEU A 57 2.36 -5.57 0.00
C LEU A 57 1.36 -4.83 0.90
N LYS A 58 0.90 -5.47 1.98
CA LYS A 58 0.04 -4.82 2.97
C LYS A 58 0.80 -3.74 3.73
N GLU A 59 1.98 -4.04 4.26
CA GLU A 59 2.80 -3.05 4.97
C GLU A 59 3.23 -1.90 4.05
N LEU A 60 3.55 -2.21 2.79
CA LEU A 60 3.88 -1.20 1.78
C LEU A 60 2.69 -0.27 1.50
N SER A 61 1.50 -0.83 1.35
CA SER A 61 0.27 -0.06 1.15
C SER A 61 -0.02 0.84 2.35
N ASP A 62 0.11 0.30 3.56
CA ASP A 62 -0.11 1.06 4.80
C ASP A 62 0.90 2.21 4.93
N LEU A 63 2.14 1.98 4.51
CA LEU A 63 3.19 3.00 4.52
C LEU A 63 2.94 4.13 3.52
N LYS A 64 2.41 3.80 2.34
CA LYS A 64 2.10 4.77 1.27
C LYS A 64 0.78 5.50 1.48
N ASP A 65 -0.09 4.99 2.33
CA ASP A 65 -1.47 5.47 2.51
C ASP A 65 -1.58 6.93 2.96
N PRO A 66 -0.80 7.43 3.94
CA PRO A 66 -0.92 8.82 4.37
C PRO A 66 -0.68 9.84 3.26
N TYR A 67 0.35 9.65 2.46
CA TYR A 67 0.62 10.53 1.31
C TYR A 67 -0.47 10.43 0.25
N LYS A 68 -0.89 9.20 -0.07
CA LYS A 68 -1.94 8.95 -1.06
C LYS A 68 -3.25 9.61 -0.67
N LYS A 69 -3.67 9.45 0.57
CA LYS A 69 -4.90 10.07 1.08
C LYS A 69 -4.85 11.59 0.97
N LEU A 70 -3.75 12.18 1.40
CA LEU A 70 -3.58 13.63 1.35
C LEU A 70 -3.60 14.13 -0.09
N LYS A 71 -2.92 13.42 -0.98
CA LYS A 71 -2.91 13.74 -2.41
C LYS A 71 -4.31 13.65 -3.02
N ASP A 72 -5.07 12.62 -2.68
CA ASP A 72 -6.45 12.45 -3.17
C ASP A 72 -7.37 13.57 -2.65
N GLU A 73 -7.23 13.94 -1.38
CA GLU A 73 -8.01 15.03 -0.79
C GLU A 73 -7.72 16.39 -1.44
N LEU A 74 -6.49 16.60 -1.89
CA LEU A 74 -6.03 17.85 -2.49
C LEU A 74 -6.00 17.81 -4.01
N GLU A 75 -6.53 16.76 -4.63
CA GLU A 75 -6.43 16.54 -6.08
C GLU A 75 -6.93 17.73 -6.90
N ASP A 76 -8.10 18.29 -6.54
CA ASP A 76 -8.66 19.42 -7.27
C ASP A 76 -7.75 20.66 -7.18
N ALA A 77 -7.19 20.93 -5.99
CA ALA A 77 -6.26 22.04 -5.79
C ALA A 77 -4.94 21.81 -6.53
N ILE A 78 -4.46 20.59 -6.58
CA ILE A 78 -3.25 20.22 -7.33
C ILE A 78 -3.48 20.48 -8.84
N ASN A 79 -4.58 19.99 -9.38
CA ASN A 79 -4.90 20.11 -10.81
C ASN A 79 -5.15 21.55 -11.23
N ALA A 80 -5.74 22.36 -10.33
CA ALA A 80 -5.99 23.78 -10.56
C ALA A 80 -4.79 24.67 -10.24
N ASN A 81 -3.69 24.12 -9.75
CA ASN A 81 -2.50 24.83 -9.29
C ASN A 81 -2.83 25.88 -8.22
N LYS A 82 -3.68 25.51 -7.25
CA LYS A 82 -4.19 26.38 -6.19
C LYS A 82 -3.83 25.90 -4.79
N LEU A 83 -2.77 25.11 -4.65
CA LEU A 83 -2.30 24.66 -3.34
C LEU A 83 -1.81 25.85 -2.50
N THR A 84 -2.18 25.87 -1.23
CA THR A 84 -1.58 26.81 -0.28
C THR A 84 -0.15 26.38 0.06
N ALA A 85 0.66 27.29 0.58
CA ALA A 85 2.02 26.95 1.04
C ALA A 85 2.00 25.85 2.08
N THR A 86 1.06 25.89 3.04
CA THR A 86 0.91 24.86 4.06
C THR A 86 0.57 23.50 3.45
N GLN A 87 -0.32 23.46 2.46
CA GLN A 87 -0.67 22.23 1.77
C GLN A 87 0.51 21.64 1.00
N CYS A 88 1.30 22.49 0.34
CA CYS A 88 2.54 22.08 -0.33
C CYS A 88 3.51 21.44 0.66
N ASP A 89 3.71 22.07 1.81
CA ASP A 89 4.60 21.57 2.86
C ASP A 89 4.12 20.23 3.41
N GLN A 90 2.82 20.07 3.63
CA GLN A 90 2.23 18.83 4.11
C GLN A 90 2.43 17.69 3.11
N LEU A 91 2.18 17.93 1.83
CA LEU A 91 2.40 16.95 0.77
C LEU A 91 3.87 16.56 0.66
N PHE A 92 4.76 17.53 0.69
CA PHE A 92 6.20 17.30 0.63
C PHE A 92 6.66 16.44 1.80
N GLU A 93 6.28 16.80 3.03
CA GLU A 93 6.67 16.06 4.23
C GLU A 93 6.11 14.63 4.24
N ALA A 94 4.87 14.44 3.82
CA ALA A 94 4.25 13.12 3.74
C ALA A 94 5.02 12.23 2.75
N LYS A 95 5.44 12.80 1.61
CA LYS A 95 6.23 12.11 0.61
C LYS A 95 7.61 11.74 1.15
N GLN A 96 8.28 12.66 1.83
CA GLN A 96 9.60 12.43 2.41
C GLN A 96 9.57 11.32 3.46
N LYS A 97 8.58 11.31 4.33
CA LYS A 97 8.39 10.25 5.33
C LYS A 97 8.21 8.88 4.68
N GLN A 98 7.43 8.81 3.62
CA GLN A 98 7.24 7.59 2.85
C GLN A 98 8.56 7.09 2.28
N GLU A 99 9.31 7.97 1.62
CA GLU A 99 10.59 7.63 0.98
C GLU A 99 11.68 7.24 1.98
N GLU A 100 11.64 7.78 3.19
CA GLU A 100 12.55 7.39 4.27
C GLU A 100 12.28 6.00 4.81
N LYS A 101 11.00 5.64 4.95
CA LYS A 101 10.58 4.36 5.54
C LYS A 101 10.60 3.21 4.55
N GLU A 102 10.36 3.49 3.29
CA GLU A 102 10.23 2.47 2.23
C GLU A 102 11.52 1.64 2.05
N PRO A 103 12.73 2.20 2.01
CA PRO A 103 13.93 1.40 1.88
C PRO A 103 14.15 0.40 3.02
N ALA A 104 13.84 0.78 4.25
CA ALA A 104 13.94 -0.11 5.40
C ALA A 104 12.96 -1.28 5.30
N LEU A 105 11.73 -1.01 4.88
CA LEU A 105 10.70 -2.03 4.64
C LEU A 105 11.14 -2.99 3.53
N ASN A 106 11.66 -2.45 2.44
CA ASN A 106 12.13 -3.25 1.32
C ASN A 106 13.28 -4.19 1.72
N ARG A 107 14.24 -3.69 2.51
CA ARG A 107 15.35 -4.51 3.01
C ARG A 107 14.86 -5.64 3.90
N LYS A 108 13.92 -5.34 4.79
CA LYS A 108 13.33 -6.32 5.70
C LYS A 108 12.69 -7.47 4.92
N TYR A 109 11.88 -7.16 3.93
CA TYR A 109 11.18 -8.18 3.16
C TYR A 109 12.05 -8.86 2.12
N TYR A 110 13.01 -8.16 1.54
CA TYR A 110 14.00 -8.82 0.67
C TYR A 110 14.72 -9.94 1.42
N ALA A 111 15.12 -9.67 2.66
CA ALA A 111 15.73 -10.69 3.52
C ALA A 111 14.77 -11.86 3.80
N LYS A 112 13.49 -11.57 4.08
CA LYS A 112 12.47 -12.59 4.29
C LYS A 112 12.20 -13.42 3.04
N PHE A 113 12.14 -12.78 1.88
CA PHE A 113 11.95 -13.47 0.59
C PHE A 113 13.06 -14.49 0.35
N LYS A 114 14.31 -14.12 0.64
CA LYS A 114 15.47 -15.01 0.45
C LYS A 114 15.46 -16.25 1.34
N THR A 115 14.65 -16.28 2.39
CA THR A 115 14.48 -17.50 3.20
C THR A 115 13.56 -18.52 2.55
N VAL A 116 12.79 -18.12 1.54
CA VAL A 116 11.80 -18.97 0.86
C VAL A 116 12.17 -19.22 -0.60
N ILE A 117 12.69 -18.20 -1.27
CA ILE A 117 13.04 -18.23 -2.69
C ILE A 117 14.50 -17.81 -2.88
N THR A 118 15.02 -17.98 -4.09
CA THR A 118 16.41 -17.60 -4.41
C THR A 118 16.58 -16.08 -4.38
N ALA A 119 17.82 -15.62 -4.26
CA ALA A 119 18.12 -14.18 -4.29
C ALA A 119 17.67 -13.53 -5.60
N GLN A 120 17.84 -14.22 -6.73
CA GLN A 120 17.39 -13.72 -8.04
C GLN A 120 15.87 -13.60 -8.10
N GLN A 121 15.15 -14.60 -7.59
CA GLN A 121 13.70 -14.58 -7.50
C GLN A 121 13.22 -13.47 -6.55
N ALA A 122 13.90 -13.30 -5.40
CA ALA A 122 13.58 -12.23 -4.45
C ALA A 122 13.75 -10.84 -5.07
N TYR A 123 14.85 -10.63 -5.79
CA TYR A 123 15.08 -9.38 -6.52
C TYR A 123 13.98 -9.12 -7.55
N LYS A 124 13.65 -10.14 -8.33
CA LYS A 124 12.57 -10.06 -9.33
C LYS A 124 11.23 -9.76 -8.68
N ALA A 125 10.93 -10.40 -7.54
CA ALA A 125 9.69 -10.14 -6.79
C ALA A 125 9.60 -8.68 -6.34
N MET A 126 10.70 -8.10 -5.86
CA MET A 126 10.74 -6.69 -5.47
C MET A 126 10.48 -5.77 -6.67
N LYS A 127 11.07 -6.05 -7.81
CA LYS A 127 10.82 -5.28 -9.04
C LYS A 127 9.38 -5.39 -9.51
N LEU A 128 8.83 -6.59 -9.54
CA LEU A 128 7.44 -6.84 -9.96
C LEU A 128 6.43 -6.18 -9.01
N SER A 129 6.79 -6.08 -7.73
CA SER A 129 5.94 -5.40 -6.73
C SER A 129 5.86 -3.90 -6.97
N ASP A 130 6.85 -3.31 -7.62
CA ASP A 130 6.92 -1.88 -7.93
C ASP A 130 6.43 -1.56 -9.35
N ASP A 131 6.26 -2.54 -10.21
CA ASP A 131 5.81 -2.33 -11.59
C ASP A 131 4.41 -1.73 -11.65
N LYS A 132 4.17 -0.88 -12.66
CA LYS A 132 2.83 -0.38 -12.93
C LYS A 132 2.00 -1.48 -13.56
N LEU A 133 0.83 -1.73 -12.99
CA LEU A 133 -0.17 -2.60 -13.59
C LEU A 133 -1.07 -1.77 -14.49
N GLU A 134 -1.09 -2.14 -15.75
CA GLU A 134 -2.02 -1.55 -16.72
C GLU A 134 -3.37 -2.26 -16.67
#